data_3a356d05e1a081035ce6667da3813e4a
#
_entry.id   3a356d05e1a081035ce6667da3813e4a
#
_cell.length_a   1.000
_cell.length_b   1.000
_cell.length_c   1.000
_cell.angle_alpha   90.00
_cell.angle_beta   90.00
_cell.angle_gamma   90.00
#
_symmetry.space_group_name_H-M   'P 1'
#
loop_
_entity.id
_entity.type
_entity.pdbx_description
1 polymer ?
#
loop_
_entity_poly.entity_id
_entity_poly.type
_entity_poly.pdbx_seq_one_letter_code
_entity_poly.pdbx_strand_id
1 'polypeptide(L)'
;MADKDEKNAKPEKSQRPPSAEQTIKAGKDEKKAAKQAKADKAAADSKAGKPAAPREPEPRVPARLKVEFEDAIRGKLAERFGYKNRMQIPVLDKVVINMGIGEGVADRKKVDSAAADLALIAGQKPVITKARKSIATYKLRDGQAIGCKVTLRKARMYEFIDRLINIALPRVRDFRGLNPKSFDGR
;
A
#
# COMPACT_ATOMS: atom_id res chain seq x y z
N MET A 1 34.14 78.24 20.57
CA MET A 1 32.87 78.74 21.06
C MET A 1 32.01 77.49 21.26
N ALA A 2 31.97 77.00 22.50
CA ALA A 2 30.99 77.35 23.54
C ALA A 2 29.59 76.81 23.07
N ASP A 3 28.84 76.10 23.77
CA ASP A 3 28.63 75.79 25.17
C ASP A 3 27.68 74.57 25.27
N LYS A 4 27.92 73.70 26.22
CA LYS A 4 27.06 73.34 27.36
C LYS A 4 25.55 73.14 27.08
N ASP A 5 25.00 71.96 27.36
CA ASP A 5 24.34 71.76 28.66
C ASP A 5 24.02 70.30 28.99
N GLU A 6 24.34 70.02 30.24
CA GLU A 6 24.10 68.86 31.07
C GLU A 6 22.60 68.61 31.33
N LYS A 7 22.38 67.38 31.81
CA LYS A 7 21.36 66.87 32.76
C LYS A 7 20.11 66.21 32.17
N ASN A 8 19.98 64.90 32.23
CA ASN A 8 19.30 64.31 33.39
C ASN A 8 19.25 62.77 33.28
N ALA A 9 20.06 62.14 34.08
CA ALA A 9 20.02 60.69 34.28
C ALA A 9 18.93 60.35 35.27
N LYS A 10 17.97 59.49 34.90
CA LYS A 10 17.12 58.71 35.80
C LYS A 10 17.58 57.26 35.79
N PRO A 11 17.74 56.62 37.00
CA PRO A 11 18.22 55.24 37.07
C PRO A 11 17.13 54.26 36.65
N GLU A 12 17.48 53.39 35.69
CA GLU A 12 16.73 52.24 35.31
C GLU A 12 16.65 51.25 36.46
N LYS A 13 15.43 50.92 36.88
CA LYS A 13 15.18 49.90 37.90
C LYS A 13 15.59 48.53 37.34
N SER A 14 16.60 47.95 37.98
CA SER A 14 17.01 46.55 37.76
C SER A 14 15.82 45.63 37.99
N GLN A 15 15.34 45.02 36.91
CA GLN A 15 14.35 43.95 36.96
C GLN A 15 15.08 42.68 37.46
N ARG A 16 14.72 42.20 38.62
CA ARG A 16 15.14 40.91 39.15
C ARG A 16 14.62 39.81 38.20
N PRO A 17 15.41 38.79 37.88
CA PRO A 17 14.92 37.63 37.12
C PRO A 17 13.86 36.89 37.94
N PRO A 18 12.80 36.35 37.29
CA PRO A 18 11.73 35.61 37.95
C PRO A 18 12.29 34.36 38.64
N SER A 19 11.81 34.08 39.86
CA SER A 19 12.25 32.96 40.67
C SER A 19 12.01 31.63 39.97
N ALA A 20 12.87 30.64 40.25
CA ALA A 20 12.85 29.31 39.63
C ALA A 20 11.49 28.57 39.72
N GLU A 21 10.65 28.91 40.70
CA GLU A 21 9.30 28.37 40.86
C GLU A 21 8.29 28.88 39.81
N GLN A 22 8.45 30.12 39.32
CA GLN A 22 7.56 30.66 38.25
C GLN A 22 7.86 30.06 36.91
N THR A 23 9.13 29.74 36.60
CA THR A 23 9.53 29.05 35.36
C THR A 23 9.04 27.60 35.32
N ILE A 24 8.97 26.91 36.46
CA ILE A 24 8.48 25.53 36.56
C ILE A 24 6.95 25.45 36.37
N LYS A 25 6.20 26.46 36.83
CA LYS A 25 4.74 26.51 36.64
C LYS A 25 4.38 26.81 35.17
N ALA A 26 5.02 27.78 34.52
CA ALA A 26 4.78 28.10 33.13
C ALA A 26 5.06 26.93 32.20
N GLY A 27 6.15 26.18 32.42
CA GLY A 27 6.49 24.99 31.60
C GLY A 27 5.56 23.78 31.83
N LYS A 28 4.85 23.71 32.97
CA LYS A 28 3.83 22.67 33.21
C LYS A 28 2.50 22.96 32.51
N ASP A 29 2.12 24.23 32.45
CA ASP A 29 0.86 24.65 31.80
C ASP A 29 0.96 24.55 30.26
N GLU A 30 2.10 24.90 29.66
CA GLU A 30 2.35 24.68 28.24
C GLU A 30 2.36 23.21 27.85
N LYS A 31 2.96 22.33 28.68
CA LYS A 31 2.92 20.88 28.44
C LYS A 31 1.52 20.28 28.58
N LYS A 32 0.70 20.84 29.45
CA LYS A 32 -0.69 20.40 29.64
C LYS A 32 -1.59 20.86 28.47
N ALA A 33 -1.41 22.08 27.99
CA ALA A 33 -2.10 22.62 26.83
C ALA A 33 -1.71 21.86 25.55
N ALA A 34 -0.43 21.53 25.34
CA ALA A 34 0.04 20.76 24.20
C ALA A 34 -0.46 19.30 24.21
N LYS A 35 -0.67 18.72 25.40
CA LYS A 35 -1.22 17.37 25.55
C LYS A 35 -2.73 17.33 25.32
N GLN A 36 -3.46 18.37 25.70
CA GLN A 36 -4.89 18.53 25.39
C GLN A 36 -5.12 18.77 23.90
N ALA A 37 -4.37 19.64 23.25
CA ALA A 37 -4.47 19.89 21.82
C ALA A 37 -4.14 18.65 20.95
N LYS A 38 -3.25 17.75 21.44
CA LYS A 38 -3.01 16.44 20.79
C LYS A 38 -4.14 15.44 21.02
N ALA A 39 -4.79 15.47 22.17
CA ALA A 39 -5.93 14.61 22.47
C ALA A 39 -7.18 15.02 21.67
N ASP A 40 -7.42 16.32 21.52
CA ASP A 40 -8.54 16.85 20.73
C ASP A 40 -8.35 16.60 19.23
N LYS A 41 -7.11 16.65 18.73
CA LYS A 41 -6.79 16.31 17.34
C LYS A 41 -6.93 14.80 17.05
N ALA A 42 -6.59 13.94 18.00
CA ALA A 42 -6.82 12.49 17.90
C ALA A 42 -8.29 12.11 17.99
N ALA A 43 -9.10 12.88 18.74
CA ALA A 43 -10.54 12.70 18.85
C ALA A 43 -11.31 13.23 17.62
N ALA A 44 -10.76 14.21 16.89
CA ALA A 44 -11.32 14.72 15.64
C ALA A 44 -11.08 13.76 14.47
N ASP A 45 -9.88 13.13 14.38
CA ASP A 45 -9.56 12.14 13.35
C ASP A 45 -10.36 10.83 13.51
N SER A 46 -10.78 10.48 14.73
CA SER A 46 -11.61 9.29 14.99
C SER A 46 -13.10 9.47 14.63
N LYS A 47 -13.56 10.71 14.41
CA LYS A 47 -14.96 11.00 14.00
C LYS A 47 -15.20 11.06 12.49
N ALA A 48 -14.17 10.98 11.65
CA ALA A 48 -14.30 11.00 10.20
C ALA A 48 -14.66 9.65 9.56
N GLY A 49 -14.75 8.58 10.34
CA GLY A 49 -15.21 7.26 9.89
C GLY A 49 -16.66 7.01 10.29
N LYS A 50 -17.64 7.60 9.61
CA LYS A 50 -19.02 7.08 9.67
C LYS A 50 -18.96 5.60 9.29
N PRO A 51 -19.43 4.65 10.13
CA PRO A 51 -19.53 3.27 9.71
C PRO A 51 -20.47 3.26 8.48
N ALA A 52 -19.92 2.88 7.33
CA ALA A 52 -20.73 2.62 6.16
C ALA A 52 -21.80 1.60 6.60
N ALA A 53 -23.07 1.93 6.37
CA ALA A 53 -24.18 1.02 6.63
C ALA A 53 -23.80 -0.35 6.05
N PRO A 54 -24.13 -1.47 6.72
CA PRO A 54 -23.85 -2.80 6.20
C PRO A 54 -24.49 -2.89 4.82
N ARG A 55 -23.64 -2.85 3.77
CA ARG A 55 -24.09 -3.10 2.41
C ARG A 55 -24.62 -4.52 2.41
N GLU A 56 -25.86 -4.68 2.06
CA GLU A 56 -26.43 -6.00 1.82
C GLU A 56 -25.47 -6.77 0.90
N PRO A 57 -25.13 -8.02 1.23
CA PRO A 57 -24.20 -8.79 0.40
C PRO A 57 -24.84 -8.96 -0.98
N GLU A 58 -24.30 -8.23 -1.96
CA GLU A 58 -24.71 -8.39 -3.35
C GLU A 58 -24.62 -9.87 -3.73
N PRO A 59 -25.59 -10.43 -4.45
CA PRO A 59 -25.58 -11.83 -4.86
C PRO A 59 -24.29 -12.08 -5.64
N ARG A 60 -23.42 -12.93 -5.10
CA ARG A 60 -22.13 -13.25 -5.71
C ARG A 60 -22.38 -14.08 -6.97
N VAL A 61 -22.28 -13.45 -8.12
CA VAL A 61 -22.30 -14.15 -9.40
C VAL A 61 -21.09 -15.09 -9.47
N PRO A 62 -21.26 -16.39 -9.74
CA PRO A 62 -20.13 -17.29 -9.88
C PRO A 62 -19.25 -16.87 -11.07
N ALA A 63 -17.91 -16.93 -10.90
CA ALA A 63 -16.98 -16.58 -11.95
C ALA A 63 -17.16 -17.52 -13.16
N ARG A 64 -17.39 -16.97 -14.36
CA ARG A 64 -17.68 -17.71 -15.59
C ARG A 64 -16.68 -18.82 -15.88
N LEU A 65 -15.37 -18.51 -15.86
CA LEU A 65 -14.32 -19.50 -16.08
C LEU A 65 -14.25 -20.58 -15.00
N LYS A 66 -14.73 -20.32 -13.79
CA LYS A 66 -14.80 -21.35 -12.76
C LYS A 66 -15.86 -22.39 -13.10
N VAL A 67 -17.03 -21.93 -13.52
CA VAL A 67 -18.14 -22.82 -13.95
C VAL A 67 -17.68 -23.64 -15.16
N GLU A 68 -17.11 -23.02 -16.18
CA GLU A 68 -16.62 -23.68 -17.37
C GLU A 68 -15.50 -24.71 -17.05
N PHE A 69 -14.65 -24.40 -16.08
CA PHE A 69 -13.61 -25.36 -15.60
C PHE A 69 -14.26 -26.61 -14.98
N GLU A 70 -15.25 -26.42 -14.12
CA GLU A 70 -15.93 -27.52 -13.43
C GLU A 70 -16.75 -28.41 -14.39
N ASP A 71 -17.45 -27.79 -15.37
CA ASP A 71 -18.39 -28.46 -16.25
C ASP A 71 -17.72 -29.10 -17.48
N ALA A 72 -16.81 -28.35 -18.13
CA ALA A 72 -16.26 -28.79 -19.43
C ALA A 72 -14.77 -29.16 -19.37
N ILE A 73 -13.93 -28.29 -18.77
CA ILE A 73 -12.48 -28.44 -18.86
C ILE A 73 -11.99 -29.63 -18.04
N ARG A 74 -12.57 -29.86 -16.90
CA ARG A 74 -12.20 -30.94 -15.99
C ARG A 74 -12.45 -32.33 -16.60
N GLY A 75 -13.57 -32.51 -17.31
CA GLY A 75 -13.87 -33.74 -18.06
C GLY A 75 -12.86 -33.99 -19.15
N LYS A 76 -12.61 -32.98 -19.99
CA LYS A 76 -11.63 -33.06 -21.09
C LYS A 76 -10.20 -33.38 -20.60
N LEU A 77 -9.80 -32.83 -19.45
CA LEU A 77 -8.48 -33.15 -18.85
C LEU A 77 -8.41 -34.59 -18.34
N ALA A 78 -9.48 -35.08 -17.71
CA ALA A 78 -9.55 -36.47 -17.24
C ALA A 78 -9.43 -37.46 -18.40
N GLU A 79 -10.14 -37.23 -19.50
CA GLU A 79 -10.08 -38.06 -20.71
C GLU A 79 -8.71 -37.99 -21.39
N ARG A 80 -8.16 -36.78 -21.58
CA ARG A 80 -6.90 -36.58 -22.28
C ARG A 80 -5.70 -37.23 -21.58
N PHE A 81 -5.66 -37.17 -20.23
CA PHE A 81 -4.56 -37.68 -19.42
C PHE A 81 -4.86 -39.01 -18.74
N GLY A 82 -6.05 -39.56 -18.91
CA GLY A 82 -6.43 -40.86 -18.33
C GLY A 82 -6.49 -40.87 -16.81
N TYR A 83 -6.85 -39.75 -16.17
CA TYR A 83 -6.93 -39.68 -14.72
C TYR A 83 -8.12 -40.47 -14.17
N LYS A 84 -7.84 -41.44 -13.29
CA LYS A 84 -8.88 -42.25 -12.63
C LYS A 84 -9.52 -41.53 -11.44
N ASN A 85 -8.78 -40.65 -10.77
CA ASN A 85 -9.23 -39.95 -9.61
C ASN A 85 -9.45 -38.46 -9.92
N ARG A 86 -10.60 -37.93 -9.50
CA ARG A 86 -10.95 -36.52 -9.65
C ARG A 86 -9.93 -35.56 -8.99
N MET A 87 -9.23 -35.98 -7.95
CA MET A 87 -8.22 -35.20 -7.25
C MET A 87 -6.87 -35.14 -7.96
N GLN A 88 -6.65 -36.01 -8.96
CA GLN A 88 -5.41 -35.98 -9.78
C GLN A 88 -5.43 -34.89 -10.85
N ILE A 89 -6.61 -34.38 -11.18
CA ILE A 89 -6.79 -33.36 -12.22
C ILE A 89 -6.15 -32.06 -11.75
N PRO A 90 -5.26 -31.43 -12.57
CA PRO A 90 -4.64 -30.18 -12.22
C PRO A 90 -5.67 -29.05 -12.07
N VAL A 91 -5.54 -28.27 -11.01
CA VAL A 91 -6.41 -27.14 -10.67
C VAL A 91 -5.56 -25.90 -10.45
N LEU A 92 -6.08 -24.75 -10.85
CA LEU A 92 -5.43 -23.48 -10.54
C LEU A 92 -5.50 -23.20 -9.03
N ASP A 93 -4.35 -23.08 -8.39
CA ASP A 93 -4.25 -22.80 -6.95
C ASP A 93 -4.28 -21.28 -6.68
N LYS A 94 -3.39 -20.55 -7.34
CA LYS A 94 -3.23 -19.10 -7.14
C LYS A 94 -2.66 -18.41 -8.36
N VAL A 95 -2.98 -17.14 -8.50
CA VAL A 95 -2.33 -16.19 -9.41
C VAL A 95 -1.62 -15.14 -8.59
N VAL A 96 -0.35 -14.91 -8.87
CA VAL A 96 0.43 -13.86 -8.22
C VAL A 96 0.75 -12.80 -9.26
N ILE A 97 0.29 -11.58 -9.00
CA ILE A 97 0.65 -10.41 -9.80
C ILE A 97 1.77 -9.71 -9.05
N ASN A 98 2.89 -9.49 -9.71
CA ASN A 98 4.04 -8.80 -9.14
C ASN A 98 4.42 -7.61 -10.01
N MET A 99 4.71 -6.49 -9.38
CA MET A 99 5.19 -5.28 -10.01
C MET A 99 6.49 -4.83 -9.35
N GLY A 100 7.60 -4.92 -10.08
CA GLY A 100 8.90 -4.43 -9.63
C GLY A 100 9.10 -2.99 -10.07
N ILE A 101 9.46 -2.10 -9.13
CA ILE A 101 9.60 -0.68 -9.39
C ILE A 101 11.04 -0.27 -9.06
N GLY A 102 11.93 -0.36 -10.05
CA GLY A 102 13.34 -0.01 -9.88
C GLY A 102 13.54 1.46 -9.49
N GLU A 103 12.70 2.36 -10.00
CA GLU A 103 12.73 3.78 -9.64
C GLU A 103 12.29 4.06 -8.21
N GLY A 104 11.64 3.12 -7.54
CA GLY A 104 11.25 3.20 -6.13
C GLY A 104 12.42 3.32 -5.16
N VAL A 105 13.65 3.03 -5.64
CA VAL A 105 14.89 3.25 -4.89
C VAL A 105 15.11 4.74 -4.65
N ALA A 106 14.86 5.56 -5.67
CA ALA A 106 15.01 7.02 -5.61
C ALA A 106 13.77 7.71 -5.03
N ASP A 107 12.57 7.25 -5.43
CA ASP A 107 11.31 7.87 -5.05
C ASP A 107 10.28 6.84 -4.55
N ARG A 108 10.05 6.87 -3.24
CA ARG A 108 9.09 5.99 -2.57
C ARG A 108 7.64 6.21 -3.04
N LYS A 109 7.29 7.44 -3.45
CA LYS A 109 5.93 7.76 -3.90
C LYS A 109 5.53 6.94 -5.13
N LYS A 110 6.48 6.60 -6.00
CA LYS A 110 6.22 5.74 -7.16
C LYS A 110 5.78 4.33 -6.77
N VAL A 111 6.32 3.80 -5.66
CA VAL A 111 5.88 2.49 -5.13
C VAL A 111 4.47 2.55 -4.58
N ASP A 112 4.13 3.64 -3.89
CA ASP A 112 2.78 3.84 -3.34
C ASP A 112 1.74 4.05 -4.46
N SER A 113 2.08 4.81 -5.53
CA SER A 113 1.23 4.96 -6.72
C SER A 113 1.00 3.63 -7.43
N ALA A 114 2.06 2.86 -7.69
CA ALA A 114 1.94 1.55 -8.31
C ALA A 114 1.16 0.55 -7.43
N ALA A 115 1.23 0.67 -6.11
CA ALA A 115 0.40 -0.12 -5.22
C ALA A 115 -1.09 0.26 -5.34
N ALA A 116 -1.42 1.54 -5.53
CA ALA A 116 -2.77 1.99 -5.79
C ALA A 116 -3.31 1.46 -7.13
N ASP A 117 -2.51 1.53 -8.21
CA ASP A 117 -2.87 1.01 -9.52
C ASP A 117 -3.10 -0.51 -9.48
N LEU A 118 -2.21 -1.24 -8.79
CA LEU A 118 -2.36 -2.68 -8.63
C LEU A 118 -3.59 -3.05 -7.79
N ALA A 119 -3.98 -2.22 -6.83
CA ALA A 119 -5.20 -2.40 -6.05
C ALA A 119 -6.46 -2.27 -6.93
N LEU A 120 -6.48 -1.35 -7.88
CA LEU A 120 -7.58 -1.19 -8.84
C LEU A 120 -7.70 -2.42 -9.77
N ILE A 121 -6.57 -2.95 -10.25
CA ILE A 121 -6.54 -4.12 -11.13
C ILE A 121 -7.01 -5.39 -10.39
N ALA A 122 -6.49 -5.61 -9.19
CA ALA A 122 -6.69 -6.83 -8.42
C ALA A 122 -7.97 -6.84 -7.57
N GLY A 123 -8.55 -5.67 -7.28
CA GLY A 123 -9.68 -5.52 -6.37
C GLY A 123 -9.36 -5.81 -4.91
N GLN A 124 -8.07 -5.87 -4.54
CA GLN A 124 -7.60 -6.05 -3.16
C GLN A 124 -6.29 -5.31 -2.90
N LYS A 125 -6.05 -4.94 -1.65
CA LYS A 125 -4.84 -4.21 -1.23
C LYS A 125 -3.58 -5.05 -1.48
N PRO A 126 -2.59 -4.54 -2.24
CA PRO A 126 -1.32 -5.22 -2.47
C PRO A 126 -0.40 -5.16 -1.25
N VAL A 127 0.54 -6.09 -1.22
CA VAL A 127 1.62 -6.12 -0.24
C VAL A 127 2.85 -5.47 -0.85
N ILE A 128 3.41 -4.47 -0.17
CA ILE A 128 4.66 -3.83 -0.58
C ILE A 128 5.81 -4.78 -0.29
N THR A 129 6.63 -5.05 -1.31
CA THR A 129 7.80 -5.91 -1.21
C THR A 129 9.03 -5.09 -0.88
N LYS A 130 9.79 -5.56 0.11
CA LYS A 130 11.00 -4.91 0.61
C LYS A 130 12.25 -5.69 0.19
N ALA A 131 13.36 -4.99 0.01
CA ALA A 131 14.66 -5.61 -0.26
C ALA A 131 15.11 -6.47 0.93
N ARG A 132 15.63 -7.67 0.65
CA ARG A 132 16.14 -8.62 1.66
C ARG A 132 17.60 -8.39 2.00
N LYS A 133 18.38 -7.86 1.05
CA LYS A 133 19.84 -7.64 1.17
C LYS A 133 20.19 -6.29 0.58
N SER A 134 21.20 -5.65 1.16
CA SER A 134 21.78 -4.44 0.60
C SER A 134 22.71 -4.80 -0.58
N ILE A 135 22.51 -4.17 -1.73
CA ILE A 135 23.31 -4.37 -2.94
C ILE A 135 23.77 -3.00 -3.45
N ALA A 136 25.09 -2.75 -3.38
CA ALA A 136 25.67 -1.45 -3.74
C ALA A 136 25.46 -1.10 -5.22
N THR A 137 25.59 -2.06 -6.13
CA THR A 137 25.41 -1.87 -7.58
C THR A 137 24.06 -1.27 -7.94
N TYR A 138 22.98 -1.69 -7.24
CA TYR A 138 21.63 -1.17 -7.45
C TYR A 138 21.23 -0.06 -6.47
N LYS A 139 22.16 0.41 -5.65
CA LYS A 139 21.91 1.41 -4.59
C LYS A 139 20.78 1.01 -3.63
N LEU A 140 20.61 -0.30 -3.41
CA LEU A 140 19.60 -0.87 -2.54
C LEU A 140 20.11 -1.01 -1.11
N ARG A 141 19.27 -0.64 -0.15
CA ARG A 141 19.47 -0.92 1.27
C ARG A 141 18.44 -1.92 1.77
N ASP A 142 18.79 -2.65 2.81
CA ASP A 142 17.89 -3.59 3.46
C ASP A 142 16.62 -2.90 3.96
N GLY A 143 15.46 -3.58 3.82
CA GLY A 143 14.16 -3.04 4.22
C GLY A 143 13.57 -1.98 3.28
N GLN A 144 14.25 -1.55 2.23
CA GLN A 144 13.75 -0.56 1.27
C GLN A 144 12.62 -1.13 0.41
N ALA A 145 11.53 -0.37 0.22
CA ALA A 145 10.42 -0.76 -0.63
C ALA A 145 10.83 -0.66 -2.10
N ILE A 146 10.69 -1.77 -2.86
CA ILE A 146 11.11 -1.88 -4.27
C ILE A 146 10.04 -2.41 -5.21
N GLY A 147 8.87 -2.74 -4.69
CA GLY A 147 7.77 -3.24 -5.51
C GLY A 147 6.54 -3.56 -4.71
N CYS A 148 5.55 -4.12 -5.38
CA CYS A 148 4.32 -4.60 -4.78
C CYS A 148 3.87 -5.91 -5.41
N LYS A 149 3.16 -6.74 -4.64
CA LYS A 149 2.59 -8.00 -5.12
C LYS A 149 1.20 -8.24 -4.56
N VAL A 150 0.40 -8.97 -5.32
CA VAL A 150 -0.93 -9.43 -4.92
C VAL A 150 -1.06 -10.91 -5.22
N THR A 151 -1.66 -11.65 -4.32
CA THR A 151 -2.00 -13.06 -4.53
C THR A 151 -3.51 -13.20 -4.63
N LEU A 152 -3.98 -13.67 -5.78
CA LEU A 152 -5.39 -13.93 -6.05
C LEU A 152 -5.68 -15.43 -5.93
N ARG A 153 -6.81 -15.76 -5.32
CA ARG A 153 -7.29 -17.14 -5.13
C ARG A 153 -8.79 -17.23 -5.38
N LYS A 154 -9.29 -18.45 -5.61
CA LYS A 154 -10.71 -18.77 -5.77
C LYS A 154 -11.40 -17.91 -6.85
N ALA A 155 -12.57 -17.32 -6.57
CA ALA A 155 -13.36 -16.57 -7.55
C ALA A 155 -12.59 -15.41 -8.16
N ARG A 156 -11.92 -14.57 -7.35
CA ARG A 156 -11.13 -13.42 -7.85
C ARG A 156 -10.01 -13.81 -8.81
N MET A 157 -9.43 -14.99 -8.61
CA MET A 157 -8.41 -15.52 -9.52
C MET A 157 -9.00 -15.81 -10.90
N TYR A 158 -10.13 -16.50 -10.98
CA TYR A 158 -10.79 -16.81 -12.25
C TYR A 158 -11.32 -15.54 -12.96
N GLU A 159 -11.88 -14.59 -12.23
CA GLU A 159 -12.30 -13.30 -12.77
C GLU A 159 -11.12 -12.51 -13.36
N PHE A 160 -9.98 -12.52 -12.68
CA PHE A 160 -8.78 -11.86 -13.19
C PHE A 160 -8.28 -12.52 -14.47
N ILE A 161 -8.22 -13.86 -14.53
CA ILE A 161 -7.79 -14.60 -15.70
C ILE A 161 -8.74 -14.34 -16.89
N ASP A 162 -10.05 -14.31 -16.65
CA ASP A 162 -11.04 -14.02 -17.67
C ASP A 162 -10.82 -12.62 -18.29
N ARG A 163 -10.62 -11.61 -17.47
CA ARG A 163 -10.30 -10.25 -17.94
C ARG A 163 -8.96 -10.18 -18.67
N LEU A 164 -7.97 -10.92 -18.19
CA LEU A 164 -6.65 -10.97 -18.83
C LEU A 164 -6.74 -11.56 -20.24
N ILE A 165 -7.38 -12.73 -20.39
CA ILE A 165 -7.43 -13.45 -21.67
C ILE A 165 -8.35 -12.75 -22.66
N ASN A 166 -9.55 -12.35 -22.25
CA ASN A 166 -10.57 -11.86 -23.18
C ASN A 166 -10.49 -10.35 -23.45
N ILE A 167 -9.92 -9.57 -22.53
CA ILE A 167 -9.91 -8.12 -22.66
C ILE A 167 -8.48 -7.58 -22.81
N ALA A 168 -7.55 -7.97 -21.95
CA ALA A 168 -6.23 -7.36 -21.91
C ALA A 168 -5.33 -7.84 -23.04
N LEU A 169 -5.21 -9.15 -23.25
CA LEU A 169 -4.33 -9.72 -24.29
C LEU A 169 -4.67 -9.26 -25.71
N PRO A 170 -5.94 -9.19 -26.15
CA PRO A 170 -6.27 -8.71 -27.49
C PRO A 170 -5.94 -7.22 -27.72
N ARG A 171 -5.83 -6.43 -26.62
CA ARG A 171 -5.49 -5.01 -26.70
C ARG A 171 -3.99 -4.72 -26.74
N VAL A 172 -3.15 -5.73 -26.49
CA VAL A 172 -1.70 -5.57 -26.56
C VAL A 172 -1.28 -5.39 -28.01
N ARG A 173 -0.53 -4.33 -28.31
CA ARG A 173 0.04 -4.12 -29.65
C ARG A 173 1.01 -5.24 -29.98
N ASP A 174 0.96 -5.74 -31.22
CA ASP A 174 1.88 -6.76 -31.75
C ASP A 174 1.99 -8.02 -30.86
N PHE A 175 0.88 -8.44 -30.29
CA PHE A 175 0.85 -9.63 -29.44
C PHE A 175 1.09 -10.89 -30.29
N ARG A 176 2.26 -11.53 -30.10
CA ARG A 176 2.70 -12.75 -30.80
C ARG A 176 2.53 -14.02 -29.96
N GLY A 177 1.75 -13.98 -28.91
CA GLY A 177 1.59 -15.08 -27.95
C GLY A 177 2.51 -14.98 -26.73
N LEU A 178 2.33 -15.89 -25.80
CA LEU A 178 3.16 -16.00 -24.61
C LEU A 178 4.44 -16.79 -24.91
N ASN A 179 5.54 -16.43 -24.27
CA ASN A 179 6.80 -17.15 -24.44
C ASN A 179 6.73 -18.53 -23.77
N PRO A 180 6.82 -19.65 -24.53
CA PRO A 180 6.75 -20.99 -23.96
C PRO A 180 7.91 -21.32 -23.02
N LYS A 181 9.08 -20.65 -23.15
CA LYS A 181 10.24 -20.82 -22.28
C LYS A 181 10.03 -20.21 -20.89
N SER A 182 8.97 -19.44 -20.68
CA SER A 182 8.62 -18.87 -19.38
C SER A 182 7.89 -19.83 -18.44
N PHE A 183 7.61 -21.05 -18.89
CA PHE A 183 7.02 -22.10 -18.07
C PHE A 183 8.12 -22.94 -17.41
N ASP A 184 7.99 -23.17 -16.12
CA ASP A 184 9.01 -23.81 -15.29
C ASP A 184 9.06 -25.34 -15.44
N GLY A 185 8.22 -25.95 -16.26
CA GLY A 185 8.25 -27.36 -16.63
C GLY A 185 8.06 -28.37 -15.49
N ARG A 186 7.65 -27.94 -14.32
CA ARG A 186 7.37 -28.80 -13.15
C ARG A 186 5.89 -28.93 -12.89
#